data_640fc4078d8a4e000f62849ac742edc7
#
_entry.id   640fc4078d8a4e000f62849ac742edc7
#
_cell.length_a   1.000
_cell.length_b   1.000
_cell.length_c   1.000
_cell.angle_alpha   90.00
_cell.angle_beta   90.00
_cell.angle_gamma   90.00
#
_symmetry.space_group_name_H-M   'P 1'
#
loop_
_entity.id
_entity.type
_entity.pdbx_description
1 polymer ?
#
loop_
_entity_poly.entity_id
_entity_poly.type
_entity_poly.pdbx_seq_one_letter_code
_entity_poly.pdbx_strand_id
1 'polypeptide(L)'
;MNVVDSSAWLEYLVDTDRASLFVEPIERTRELIVPVLVIYELFKKVLRERGEQPALEVYGLLSQGNVVDVDAGLATDAARLPLPLADSIIYATAQRYDATLWTQDEHFEGLPGVKYFSRF
;
A
#
# COMPACT_ATOMS: atom_id res chain seq x y z
N MET A 1 -3.94 -8.55 -10.18
CA MET A 1 -2.93 -8.06 -9.21
C MET A 1 -3.50 -6.94 -8.37
N ASN A 2 -3.06 -6.83 -7.14
CA ASN A 2 -3.57 -5.85 -6.19
C ASN A 2 -2.43 -5.13 -5.48
N VAL A 3 -2.62 -3.84 -5.23
CA VAL A 3 -1.81 -3.05 -4.33
C VAL A 3 -2.71 -2.56 -3.20
N VAL A 4 -2.27 -2.65 -1.96
CA VAL A 4 -2.99 -2.14 -0.80
C VAL A 4 -2.15 -1.00 -0.22
N ASP A 5 -2.73 0.18 -0.10
CA ASP A 5 -1.96 1.30 0.44
C ASP A 5 -1.78 1.21 1.95
N SER A 6 -0.94 2.08 2.50
CA SER A 6 -0.57 2.01 3.92
C SER A 6 -1.76 2.18 4.85
N SER A 7 -2.71 3.05 4.52
CA SER A 7 -3.87 3.28 5.38
C SER A 7 -4.75 2.04 5.49
N ALA A 8 -4.92 1.32 4.40
CA ALA A 8 -5.70 0.08 4.38
C ALA A 8 -4.96 -1.05 5.09
N TRP A 9 -3.64 -1.16 4.89
CA TRP A 9 -2.82 -2.11 5.62
C TRP A 9 -2.95 -1.93 7.14
N LEU A 10 -2.97 -0.67 7.61
CA LEU A 10 -3.10 -0.40 9.05
C LEU A 10 -4.40 -0.93 9.63
N GLU A 11 -5.52 -0.82 8.91
CA GLU A 11 -6.78 -1.40 9.36
C GLU A 11 -6.66 -2.91 9.56
N TYR A 12 -6.01 -3.58 8.61
CA TYR A 12 -5.79 -5.02 8.69
C TYR A 12 -4.87 -5.39 9.85
N LEU A 13 -3.75 -4.68 10.00
CA LEU A 13 -2.74 -4.99 11.02
C LEU A 13 -3.26 -4.76 12.45
N VAL A 14 -4.10 -3.76 12.65
CA VAL A 14 -4.68 -3.42 13.95
C VAL A 14 -5.98 -4.18 14.21
N ASP A 15 -6.49 -4.89 13.20
CA ASP A 15 -7.73 -5.67 13.26
C ASP A 15 -8.93 -4.84 13.67
N THR A 16 -9.10 -3.71 13.00
CA THR A 16 -10.25 -2.83 13.18
C THR A 16 -11.50 -3.43 12.53
N ASP A 17 -12.66 -2.79 12.74
CA ASP A 17 -13.91 -3.19 12.07
C ASP A 17 -13.81 -3.14 10.54
N ARG A 18 -12.86 -2.35 10.01
CA ARG A 18 -12.64 -2.22 8.57
C ARG A 18 -11.64 -3.23 8.01
N ALA A 19 -10.98 -4.00 8.85
CA ALA A 19 -9.97 -4.98 8.42
C ALA A 19 -10.52 -5.95 7.38
N SER A 20 -11.77 -6.37 7.53
CA SER A 20 -12.41 -7.33 6.61
C SER A 20 -12.49 -6.85 5.16
N LEU A 21 -12.47 -5.53 4.94
CA LEU A 21 -12.49 -4.95 3.58
C LEU A 21 -11.21 -5.30 2.80
N PHE A 22 -10.10 -5.53 3.50
CA PHE A 22 -8.78 -5.66 2.89
C PHE A 22 -8.17 -7.06 3.04
N VAL A 23 -8.87 -8.00 3.66
CA VAL A 23 -8.38 -9.37 3.85
C VAL A 23 -8.07 -10.04 2.52
N GLU A 24 -8.98 -9.94 1.57
CA GLU A 24 -8.84 -10.64 0.28
C GLU A 24 -7.57 -10.22 -0.46
N PRO A 25 -7.33 -8.94 -0.76
CA PRO A 25 -6.13 -8.56 -1.50
C PRO A 25 -4.85 -8.81 -0.71
N ILE A 26 -4.87 -8.68 0.61
CA ILE A 26 -3.68 -8.86 1.43
C ILE A 26 -3.29 -10.34 1.53
N GLU A 27 -4.26 -11.23 1.71
CA GLU A 27 -3.96 -12.66 1.94
C GLU A 27 -3.72 -13.45 0.65
N ARG A 28 -4.08 -12.90 -0.50
CA ARG A 28 -3.72 -13.46 -1.80
C ARG A 28 -2.32 -13.01 -2.20
N THR A 29 -1.32 -13.50 -1.49
CA THR A 29 0.05 -13.01 -1.58
C THR A 29 0.68 -13.15 -2.97
N ARG A 30 0.25 -14.12 -3.77
CA ARG A 30 0.74 -14.28 -5.15
C ARG A 30 0.30 -13.14 -6.06
N GLU A 31 -0.81 -12.51 -5.76
CA GLU A 31 -1.40 -11.42 -6.54
C GLU A 31 -1.21 -10.07 -5.87
N LEU A 32 -0.52 -10.04 -4.73
CA LEU A 32 -0.27 -8.82 -3.97
C LEU A 32 1.07 -8.21 -4.35
N ILE A 33 1.03 -6.98 -4.83
CA ILE A 33 2.20 -6.17 -5.10
C ILE A 33 2.40 -5.23 -3.93
N VAL A 34 3.63 -5.19 -3.41
CA VAL A 34 3.98 -4.37 -2.26
C VAL A 34 5.03 -3.35 -2.68
N PRO A 35 4.62 -2.09 -2.94
CA PRO A 35 5.60 -1.03 -3.20
C PRO A 35 6.49 -0.80 -1.98
N VAL A 36 7.77 -0.56 -2.19
CA VAL A 36 8.69 -0.31 -1.06
C VAL A 36 8.29 0.90 -0.23
N LEU A 37 7.58 1.87 -0.81
CA LEU A 37 7.04 3.02 -0.06
C LEU A 37 6.03 2.60 0.99
N VAL A 38 5.25 1.56 0.73
CA VAL A 38 4.32 1.00 1.71
C VAL A 38 5.10 0.38 2.87
N ILE A 39 6.18 -0.34 2.56
CA ILE A 39 7.07 -0.89 3.59
C ILE A 39 7.64 0.24 4.45
N TYR A 40 8.15 1.29 3.81
CA TYR A 40 8.73 2.43 4.52
C TYR A 40 7.71 3.07 5.47
N GLU A 41 6.52 3.36 4.98
CA GLU A 41 5.51 4.06 5.78
C GLU A 41 5.04 3.21 6.96
N LEU A 42 4.77 1.93 6.72
CA LEU A 42 4.29 1.03 7.78
C LEU A 42 5.37 0.72 8.81
N PHE A 43 6.58 0.40 8.34
CA PHE A 43 7.70 0.12 9.24
C PHE A 43 7.98 1.32 10.13
N LYS A 44 8.06 2.51 9.53
CA LYS A 44 8.32 3.75 10.27
C LYS A 44 7.26 4.00 11.35
N LYS A 45 5.99 3.84 11.00
CA LYS A 45 4.89 4.08 11.94
C LYS A 45 4.91 3.08 13.08
N VAL A 46 5.03 1.79 12.79
CA VAL A 46 5.02 0.74 13.80
C VAL A 46 6.26 0.83 14.69
N LEU A 47 7.43 1.11 14.10
CA LEU A 47 8.67 1.30 14.84
C LEU A 47 8.52 2.41 15.89
N ARG A 48 7.95 3.54 15.47
CA ARG A 48 7.75 4.69 16.35
C ARG A 48 6.74 4.41 17.45
N GLU A 49 5.67 3.72 17.15
CA GLU A 49 4.55 3.53 18.07
C GLU A 49 4.67 2.27 18.93
N ARG A 50 5.32 1.22 18.43
CA ARG A 50 5.34 -0.08 19.10
C ARG A 50 6.72 -0.72 19.23
N GLY A 51 7.75 -0.13 18.65
CA GLY A 51 9.12 -0.63 18.75
C GLY A 51 9.52 -1.56 17.64
N GLU A 52 10.75 -2.08 17.73
CA GLU A 52 11.40 -2.79 16.63
C GLU A 52 10.80 -4.16 16.35
N GLN A 53 10.49 -4.95 17.38
CA GLN A 53 9.99 -6.30 17.16
C GLN A 53 8.68 -6.31 16.38
N PRO A 54 7.64 -5.53 16.76
CA PRO A 54 6.43 -5.42 15.95
C PRO A 54 6.69 -4.90 14.54
N ALA A 55 7.63 -3.96 14.36
CA ALA A 55 7.97 -3.44 13.04
C ALA A 55 8.57 -4.53 12.15
N LEU A 56 9.44 -5.38 12.70
CA LEU A 56 10.01 -6.51 11.96
C LEU A 56 8.96 -7.55 11.58
N GLU A 57 7.97 -7.78 12.44
CA GLU A 57 6.86 -8.68 12.15
C GLU A 57 6.03 -8.16 10.97
N VAL A 58 5.76 -6.86 10.94
CA VAL A 58 5.06 -6.21 9.83
C VAL A 58 5.87 -6.34 8.53
N TYR A 59 7.18 -6.10 8.60
CA TYR A 59 8.07 -6.30 7.46
C TYR A 59 7.97 -7.72 6.91
N GLY A 60 7.96 -8.72 7.80
CA GLY A 60 7.81 -10.13 7.41
C GLY A 60 6.51 -10.40 6.67
N LEU A 61 5.39 -9.83 7.14
CA LEU A 61 4.10 -9.97 6.46
C LEU A 61 4.11 -9.33 5.08
N LEU A 62 4.63 -8.12 4.97
CA LEU A 62 4.72 -7.40 3.69
C LEU A 62 5.59 -8.16 2.69
N SER A 63 6.66 -8.80 3.17
CA SER A 63 7.59 -9.53 2.33
C SER A 63 7.01 -10.82 1.73
N GLN A 64 5.86 -11.26 2.18
CA GLN A 64 5.16 -12.41 1.59
C GLN A 64 4.56 -12.08 0.22
N GLY A 65 4.31 -10.81 -0.07
CA GLY A 65 3.86 -10.37 -1.38
C GLY A 65 5.02 -10.15 -2.34
N ASN A 66 4.71 -9.56 -3.49
CA ASN A 66 5.69 -9.25 -4.51
C ASN A 66 6.21 -7.82 -4.28
N VAL A 67 7.36 -7.70 -3.64
CA VAL A 67 7.96 -6.41 -3.32
C VAL A 67 8.52 -5.76 -4.58
N VAL A 68 8.19 -4.50 -4.82
CA VAL A 68 8.61 -3.74 -6.00
C VAL A 68 9.40 -2.51 -5.57
N ASP A 69 10.65 -2.45 -6.05
CA ASP A 69 11.53 -1.32 -5.81
C ASP A 69 11.15 -0.11 -6.67
N VAL A 70 11.58 1.07 -6.24
CA VAL A 70 11.45 2.28 -7.04
C VAL A 70 12.67 2.41 -7.94
N ASP A 71 12.46 2.31 -9.26
CA ASP A 71 13.51 2.59 -10.24
C ASP A 71 13.31 3.98 -10.85
N ALA A 72 14.25 4.38 -11.72
CA ALA A 72 14.22 5.70 -12.35
C ALA A 72 12.96 5.90 -13.21
N GLY A 73 12.54 4.87 -13.94
CA GLY A 73 11.33 4.93 -14.76
C GLY A 73 10.08 5.15 -13.92
N LEU A 74 9.96 4.41 -12.83
CA LEU A 74 8.84 4.56 -11.91
C LEU A 74 8.82 5.96 -11.27
N ALA A 75 10.00 6.47 -10.90
CA ALA A 75 10.10 7.80 -10.32
C ALA A 75 9.62 8.88 -11.29
N THR A 76 9.97 8.78 -12.57
CA THR A 76 9.52 9.75 -13.58
C THR A 76 8.03 9.63 -13.87
N ASP A 77 7.50 8.42 -13.91
CA ASP A 77 6.05 8.20 -14.07
C ASP A 77 5.27 8.80 -12.89
N ALA A 78 5.74 8.56 -11.67
CA ALA A 78 5.11 9.12 -10.47
C ALA A 78 5.17 10.65 -10.46
N ALA A 79 6.28 11.23 -10.90
CA ALA A 79 6.46 12.68 -10.93
C ALA A 79 5.45 13.41 -11.81
N ARG A 80 4.83 12.71 -12.78
CA ARG A 80 3.81 13.31 -13.66
C ARG A 80 2.43 13.36 -13.01
N LEU A 81 2.25 12.71 -11.85
CA LEU A 81 0.95 12.61 -11.19
C LEU A 81 0.74 13.77 -10.22
N PRO A 82 -0.47 14.36 -10.16
CA PRO A 82 -0.77 15.45 -9.23
C PRO A 82 -1.10 14.89 -7.83
N LEU A 83 -0.19 14.11 -7.26
CA LEU A 83 -0.37 13.45 -5.97
C LEU A 83 0.83 13.74 -5.06
N PRO A 84 0.66 13.65 -3.73
CA PRO A 84 1.80 13.70 -2.82
C PRO A 84 2.85 12.63 -3.15
N LEU A 85 4.07 12.85 -2.72
CA LEU A 85 5.22 12.02 -3.11
C LEU A 85 4.97 10.52 -2.94
N ALA A 86 4.65 10.07 -1.73
CA ALA A 86 4.47 8.64 -1.49
C ALA A 86 3.27 8.08 -2.27
N ASP A 87 2.15 8.81 -2.28
CA ASP A 87 0.95 8.43 -3.01
C ASP A 87 1.21 8.28 -4.51
N SER A 88 1.99 9.20 -5.09
CA SER A 88 2.31 9.15 -6.51
C SER A 88 3.11 7.90 -6.87
N ILE A 89 4.05 7.51 -6.03
CA ILE A 89 4.87 6.31 -6.26
C ILE A 89 4.03 5.05 -6.10
N ILE A 90 3.17 5.00 -5.09
CA ILE A 90 2.28 3.86 -4.87
C ILE A 90 1.32 3.70 -6.05
N TYR A 91 0.71 4.78 -6.50
CA TYR A 91 -0.21 4.76 -7.63
C TYR A 91 0.49 4.37 -8.94
N ALA A 92 1.65 4.95 -9.22
CA ALA A 92 2.44 4.61 -10.41
C ALA A 92 2.84 3.13 -10.41
N THR A 93 3.16 2.57 -9.24
CA THR A 93 3.46 1.14 -9.11
C THR A 93 2.25 0.30 -9.48
N ALA A 94 1.07 0.64 -8.97
CA ALA A 94 -0.16 -0.06 -9.31
C ALA A 94 -0.43 -0.02 -10.82
N GLN A 95 -0.27 1.14 -11.45
CA GLN A 95 -0.49 1.29 -12.88
C GLN A 95 0.50 0.48 -13.72
N ARG A 96 1.77 0.44 -13.32
CA ARG A 96 2.81 -0.33 -14.04
C ARG A 96 2.43 -1.80 -14.16
N TYR A 97 1.82 -2.37 -13.14
CA TYR A 97 1.47 -3.79 -13.09
C TYR A 97 0.00 -4.05 -13.41
N ASP A 98 -0.72 -3.02 -13.87
CA ASP A 98 -2.16 -3.12 -14.13
C ASP A 98 -2.91 -3.69 -12.91
N ALA A 99 -2.50 -3.26 -11.73
CA ALA A 99 -3.05 -3.72 -10.47
C ALA A 99 -4.15 -2.79 -9.98
N THR A 100 -5.12 -3.35 -9.24
CA THR A 100 -6.11 -2.56 -8.53
C THR A 100 -5.51 -2.02 -7.25
N LEU A 101 -5.62 -0.72 -7.02
CA LEU A 101 -5.19 -0.09 -5.77
C LEU A 101 -6.37 -0.04 -4.80
N TRP A 102 -6.22 -0.73 -3.68
CA TRP A 102 -7.22 -0.76 -2.60
C TRP A 102 -6.84 0.27 -1.56
N THR A 103 -7.73 1.21 -1.29
CA THR A 103 -7.41 2.36 -0.43
C THR A 103 -8.65 2.94 0.24
N GLN A 104 -8.43 3.64 1.33
CA GLN A 104 -9.42 4.52 1.94
C GLN A 104 -8.93 5.97 2.04
N ASP A 105 -7.83 6.28 1.34
CA ASP A 105 -7.27 7.63 1.27
C ASP A 105 -7.96 8.39 0.13
N GLU A 106 -8.59 9.51 0.46
CA GLU A 106 -9.34 10.33 -0.51
C GLU A 106 -8.47 10.95 -1.61
N HIS A 107 -7.13 11.00 -1.45
CA HIS A 107 -6.25 11.41 -2.53
C HIS A 107 -6.41 10.56 -3.79
N PHE A 108 -6.80 9.29 -3.62
CA PHE A 108 -6.96 8.35 -4.73
C PHE A 108 -8.39 8.24 -5.25
N GLU A 109 -9.34 8.91 -4.61
CA GLU A 109 -10.75 8.81 -4.99
C GLU A 109 -10.98 9.20 -6.44
N GLY A 110 -11.67 8.35 -7.18
CA GLY A 110 -12.01 8.63 -8.57
C GLY A 110 -10.92 8.38 -9.59
N LEU A 111 -9.72 7.97 -9.17
CA LEU A 111 -8.65 7.66 -10.11
C LEU A 111 -8.85 6.29 -10.75
N PRO A 112 -8.44 6.11 -12.03
CA PRO A 112 -8.55 4.83 -12.71
C PRO A 112 -7.81 3.72 -11.96
N GLY A 113 -8.42 2.54 -11.89
CA GLY A 113 -7.81 1.36 -11.25
C GLY A 113 -7.84 1.38 -9.73
N VAL A 114 -8.60 2.29 -9.12
CA VAL A 114 -8.69 2.42 -7.67
C VAL A 114 -10.00 1.82 -7.17
N LYS A 115 -9.90 1.03 -6.10
CA LYS A 115 -11.03 0.58 -5.32
C LYS A 115 -11.01 1.34 -4.00
N TYR A 116 -11.79 2.40 -3.96
CA TYR A 116 -11.83 3.34 -2.84
C TYR A 116 -12.95 3.00 -1.87
N PHE A 117 -12.61 3.00 -0.57
CA PHE A 117 -13.57 2.78 0.51
C PHE A 117 -13.62 4.03 1.39
N SER A 118 -14.71 4.78 1.30
CA SER A 118 -14.87 5.97 2.14
C SER A 118 -14.89 5.61 3.62
N ARG A 119 -14.25 6.45 4.43
CA ARG A 119 -14.31 6.33 5.90
C ARG A 119 -15.57 6.95 6.50
N PHE A 120 -16.34 7.62 5.69
CA PHE A 120 -17.50 8.38 6.15
C PHE A 120 -18.82 7.89 5.57
#